data_cde0596f7261b282266b8a2237cbed3f
#
_entry.id   cde0596f7261b282266b8a2237cbed3f
#
_cell.length_a   1.000
_cell.length_b   1.000
_cell.length_c   1.000
_cell.angle_alpha   90.00
_cell.angle_beta   90.00
_cell.angle_gamma   90.00
#
_symmetry.space_group_name_H-M   'P 1'
#
loop_
_entity.id
_entity.type
_entity.pdbx_description
1 polymer ?
#
loop_
_entity_poly.entity_id
_entity_poly.type
_entity_poly.pdbx_seq_one_letter_code
_entity_poly.pdbx_strand_id
1 'polypeptide(L)'
;MVFRTVIFMKQVSFGHQQQDFFKSLKEEVNTYFKQTKQSKTGNAVLYSKTVVFLSGYILVYLLLMLLDLPAWLGLSLAAVMGFFGASIGFNIMHDACHGSYSTKKWVNEIMGLTMNFIGSNAFIWKQKHNVIHHTYTNIDGVDDDIAKSPLLRHCKSQKWKPAHRFQHVYMFFLYGVSSMFWAWVTDVNKYFKQRIYTTRMWKMPVHEHIIFWVSKLFYVVMYVAIPIYVKGFSAWWPAYLVMNAVFGIWLSVVFQLAHVVEETEFEELKPNEKLEINDWAIHQIKTTSDFAPDNRIISYLVGGLNFQVEHHLFPHISHVHYPAIQKLVRQQCEKFGITYHYHPKMIGALASHYRTMRTLGQAE
;
A
#
# COMPACT_ATOMS: atom_id res chain seq x y z
N MET A 1 25.02 8.90 -11.91
CA MET A 1 25.19 7.44 -12.10
C MET A 1 24.00 6.96 -12.91
N VAL A 2 24.17 6.74 -14.22
CA VAL A 2 23.07 6.42 -15.14
C VAL A 2 22.68 4.97 -14.92
N PHE A 3 21.50 4.77 -14.32
CA PHE A 3 20.94 3.44 -14.10
C PHE A 3 20.56 2.81 -15.44
N ARG A 4 21.18 1.68 -15.78
CA ARG A 4 20.71 0.81 -16.87
C ARG A 4 19.35 0.26 -16.49
N THR A 5 18.33 0.95 -16.95
CA THR A 5 16.92 0.62 -16.79
C THR A 5 16.62 -0.72 -17.45
N VAL A 6 15.96 -1.57 -16.76
CA VAL A 6 15.63 -2.96 -17.10
C VAL A 6 14.71 -3.03 -18.32
N ILE A 7 14.81 -4.11 -19.08
CA ILE A 7 14.27 -4.30 -20.43
C ILE A 7 12.76 -4.02 -20.58
N PHE A 8 11.95 -4.21 -19.54
CA PHE A 8 10.49 -3.96 -19.58
C PHE A 8 10.10 -2.49 -19.40
N MET A 9 10.89 -1.64 -18.75
CA MET A 9 10.64 -0.20 -18.66
C MET A 9 10.72 0.53 -20.01
N LYS A 10 11.19 -0.15 -21.07
CA LYS A 10 11.21 0.37 -22.44
C LYS A 10 9.94 0.06 -23.24
N GLN A 11 9.03 -0.77 -22.70
CA GLN A 11 7.82 -1.19 -23.42
C GLN A 11 6.60 -0.34 -23.06
N VAL A 12 6.60 0.35 -21.90
CA VAL A 12 5.57 1.32 -21.56
C VAL A 12 6.16 2.71 -21.62
N SER A 13 5.55 3.57 -22.41
CA SER A 13 5.92 4.99 -22.55
C SER A 13 4.73 5.87 -22.22
N PHE A 14 5.01 7.05 -21.66
CA PHE A 14 4.02 8.08 -21.41
C PHE A 14 4.25 9.24 -22.36
N GLY A 15 3.21 9.60 -23.09
CA GLY A 15 3.17 10.78 -23.93
C GLY A 15 3.06 12.07 -23.10
N HIS A 16 2.88 13.16 -23.81
CA HIS A 16 2.88 14.50 -23.22
C HIS A 16 1.65 15.33 -23.63
N GLN A 17 0.55 14.67 -23.94
CA GLN A 17 -0.62 15.32 -24.57
C GLN A 17 -1.34 16.32 -23.65
N GLN A 18 -1.26 16.14 -22.32
CA GLN A 18 -1.89 17.02 -21.32
C GLN A 18 -0.90 17.56 -20.28
N GLN A 19 0.33 17.85 -20.71
CA GLN A 19 1.37 18.40 -19.80
C GLN A 19 0.93 19.65 -19.04
N ASP A 20 0.06 20.47 -19.64
CA ASP A 20 -0.43 21.70 -19.02
C ASP A 20 -1.26 21.43 -17.77
N PHE A 21 -2.01 20.32 -17.72
CA PHE A 21 -2.74 19.90 -16.51
C PHE A 21 -1.80 19.71 -15.33
N PHE A 22 -0.85 18.79 -15.45
CA PHE A 22 0.01 18.45 -14.32
C PHE A 22 1.00 19.57 -13.97
N LYS A 23 1.42 20.35 -14.96
CA LYS A 23 2.23 21.56 -14.74
C LYS A 23 1.45 22.59 -13.93
N SER A 24 0.23 22.95 -14.36
CA SER A 24 -0.66 23.87 -13.67
C SER A 24 -0.96 23.39 -12.24
N LEU A 25 -1.30 22.10 -12.06
CA LEU A 25 -1.55 21.51 -10.75
C LEU A 25 -0.32 21.59 -9.82
N LYS A 26 0.88 21.29 -10.32
CA LYS A 26 2.13 21.44 -9.55
C LYS A 26 2.39 22.89 -9.13
N GLU A 27 2.09 23.85 -9.97
CA GLU A 27 2.23 25.28 -9.66
C GLU A 27 1.26 25.69 -8.55
N GLU A 28 -0.01 25.27 -8.61
CA GLU A 28 -1.01 25.52 -7.57
C GLU A 28 -0.61 24.90 -6.22
N VAL A 29 -0.20 23.63 -6.22
CA VAL A 29 0.26 22.94 -5.01
C VAL A 29 1.52 23.62 -4.43
N ASN A 30 2.47 24.03 -5.27
CA ASN A 30 3.65 24.75 -4.79
C ASN A 30 3.30 26.12 -4.22
N THR A 31 2.35 26.83 -4.83
CA THR A 31 1.83 28.11 -4.37
C THR A 31 1.16 27.96 -2.99
N TYR A 32 0.33 26.93 -2.82
CA TYR A 32 -0.28 26.60 -1.54
C TYR A 32 0.76 26.45 -0.42
N PHE A 33 1.81 25.65 -0.63
CA PHE A 33 2.86 25.47 0.38
C PHE A 33 3.67 26.74 0.66
N LYS A 34 3.92 27.57 -0.36
CA LYS A 34 4.58 28.89 -0.20
C LYS A 34 3.73 29.85 0.63
N GLN A 35 2.43 29.95 0.34
CA GLN A 35 1.51 30.86 1.02
C GLN A 35 1.27 30.42 2.48
N THR A 36 1.10 29.13 2.72
CA THR A 36 0.88 28.59 4.07
C THR A 36 2.16 28.45 4.88
N LYS A 37 3.34 28.65 4.28
CA LYS A 37 4.67 28.47 4.88
C LYS A 37 4.85 27.09 5.54
N GLN A 38 4.15 26.06 5.04
CA GLN A 38 4.25 24.69 5.52
C GLN A 38 5.31 23.90 4.76
N SER A 39 5.96 22.96 5.46
CA SER A 39 6.78 21.95 4.80
C SER A 39 5.88 20.92 4.09
N LYS A 40 6.33 20.36 2.99
CA LYS A 40 5.66 19.24 2.30
C LYS A 40 5.77 17.91 3.06
N THR A 41 6.69 17.84 4.02
CA THR A 41 6.90 16.65 4.87
C THR A 41 5.96 16.65 6.07
N GLY A 42 6.02 15.58 6.86
CA GLY A 42 5.22 15.40 8.05
C GLY A 42 5.35 16.53 9.07
N ASN A 43 4.34 16.68 9.88
CA ASN A 43 4.20 17.69 10.92
C ASN A 43 3.87 17.06 12.28
N ALA A 44 3.52 17.86 13.29
CA ALA A 44 3.18 17.40 14.64
C ALA A 44 2.05 16.36 14.64
N VAL A 45 1.09 16.43 13.71
CA VAL A 45 0.01 15.44 13.59
C VAL A 45 0.59 14.08 13.19
N LEU A 46 1.49 14.02 12.20
CA LEU A 46 2.15 12.77 11.81
C LEU A 46 2.97 12.19 12.96
N TYR A 47 3.74 13.04 13.65
CA TYR A 47 4.58 12.57 14.75
C TYR A 47 3.75 12.09 15.96
N SER A 48 2.62 12.72 16.27
CA SER A 48 1.69 12.23 17.29
C SER A 48 1.09 10.87 16.94
N LYS A 49 0.71 10.67 15.67
CA LYS A 49 0.27 9.35 15.16
C LYS A 49 1.35 8.29 15.33
N THR A 50 2.60 8.63 15.04
CA THR A 50 3.74 7.73 15.21
C THR A 50 3.87 7.27 16.67
N VAL A 51 3.79 8.21 17.62
CA VAL A 51 3.82 7.88 19.05
C VAL A 51 2.64 6.97 19.40
N VAL A 52 1.41 7.32 19.02
CA VAL A 52 0.20 6.55 19.34
C VAL A 52 0.28 5.12 18.79
N PHE A 53 0.60 4.95 17.50
CA PHE A 53 0.59 3.64 16.88
C PHE A 53 1.75 2.75 17.32
N LEU A 54 2.97 3.29 17.47
CA LEU A 54 4.12 2.51 17.94
C LEU A 54 3.98 2.14 19.41
N SER A 55 3.64 3.10 20.28
CA SER A 55 3.47 2.81 21.71
C SER A 55 2.28 1.89 21.97
N GLY A 56 1.16 2.09 21.25
CA GLY A 56 0.00 1.20 21.31
C GLY A 56 0.32 -0.23 20.89
N TYR A 57 1.06 -0.39 19.79
CA TYR A 57 1.51 -1.71 19.32
C TYR A 57 2.40 -2.42 20.37
N ILE A 58 3.40 -1.69 20.88
CA ILE A 58 4.32 -2.22 21.90
C ILE A 58 3.56 -2.56 23.19
N LEU A 59 2.67 -1.67 23.65
CA LEU A 59 1.87 -1.89 24.85
C LEU A 59 1.02 -3.15 24.71
N VAL A 60 0.30 -3.32 23.59
CA VAL A 60 -0.53 -4.52 23.37
C VAL A 60 0.33 -5.77 23.32
N TYR A 61 1.50 -5.73 22.68
CA TYR A 61 2.44 -6.86 22.69
C TYR A 61 2.87 -7.21 24.13
N LEU A 62 3.24 -6.22 24.94
CA LEU A 62 3.64 -6.45 26.34
C LEU A 62 2.49 -7.00 27.17
N LEU A 63 1.27 -6.49 27.01
CA LEU A 63 0.09 -7.04 27.71
C LEU A 63 -0.14 -8.51 27.35
N LEU A 64 -0.02 -8.88 26.07
CA LEU A 64 -0.13 -10.27 25.62
C LEU A 64 0.95 -11.18 26.19
N MET A 65 2.18 -10.67 26.35
CA MET A 65 3.31 -11.47 26.86
C MET A 65 3.33 -11.56 28.38
N LEU A 66 3.01 -10.50 29.10
CA LEU A 66 3.24 -10.41 30.56
C LEU A 66 2.03 -10.79 31.40
N LEU A 67 0.80 -10.70 30.84
CA LEU A 67 -0.41 -10.97 31.62
C LEU A 67 -1.04 -12.32 31.23
N ASP A 68 -1.57 -13.02 32.23
CA ASP A 68 -2.38 -14.21 32.01
C ASP A 68 -3.83 -13.81 31.76
N LEU A 69 -4.18 -13.77 30.49
CA LEU A 69 -5.45 -13.26 30.00
C LEU A 69 -6.40 -14.39 29.64
N PRO A 70 -7.72 -14.23 29.87
CA PRO A 70 -8.69 -15.18 29.33
C PRO A 70 -8.63 -15.14 27.80
N ALA A 71 -8.89 -16.29 27.15
CA ALA A 71 -8.69 -16.46 25.69
C ALA A 71 -9.37 -15.40 24.84
N TRP A 72 -10.62 -15.01 25.16
CA TRP A 72 -11.35 -13.98 24.42
C TRP A 72 -10.65 -12.61 24.44
N LEU A 73 -10.06 -12.23 25.60
CA LEU A 73 -9.35 -10.96 25.75
C LEU A 73 -8.00 -11.02 25.02
N GLY A 74 -7.28 -12.15 25.13
CA GLY A 74 -6.04 -12.37 24.38
C GLY A 74 -6.26 -12.28 22.86
N LEU A 75 -7.32 -12.90 22.34
CA LEU A 75 -7.67 -12.80 20.90
C LEU A 75 -8.10 -11.38 20.50
N SER A 76 -8.84 -10.67 21.35
CA SER A 76 -9.22 -9.27 21.10
C SER A 76 -8.00 -8.36 21.05
N LEU A 77 -7.05 -8.52 21.96
CA LEU A 77 -5.79 -7.77 21.94
C LEU A 77 -4.92 -8.14 20.73
N ALA A 78 -4.89 -9.40 20.32
CA ALA A 78 -4.22 -9.81 19.08
C ALA A 78 -4.84 -9.13 17.85
N ALA A 79 -6.16 -9.01 17.79
CA ALA A 79 -6.86 -8.24 16.74
C ALA A 79 -6.45 -6.76 16.75
N VAL A 80 -6.42 -6.12 17.93
CA VAL A 80 -5.96 -4.73 18.11
C VAL A 80 -4.50 -4.58 17.67
N MET A 81 -3.65 -5.55 17.98
CA MET A 81 -2.26 -5.57 17.55
C MET A 81 -2.14 -5.62 16.02
N GLY A 82 -2.94 -6.47 15.36
CA GLY A 82 -3.01 -6.53 13.89
C GLY A 82 -3.44 -5.20 13.26
N PHE A 83 -4.45 -4.55 13.86
CA PHE A 83 -4.91 -3.22 13.45
C PHE A 83 -3.82 -2.15 13.60
N PHE A 84 -3.11 -2.12 14.73
CA PHE A 84 -1.98 -1.20 14.91
C PHE A 84 -0.84 -1.49 13.93
N GLY A 85 -0.56 -2.77 13.64
CA GLY A 85 0.44 -3.15 12.64
C GLY A 85 0.15 -2.56 11.26
N ALA A 86 -1.09 -2.68 10.77
CA ALA A 86 -1.52 -2.06 9.51
C ALA A 86 -1.44 -0.53 9.58
N SER A 87 -1.87 0.06 10.72
CA SER A 87 -1.80 1.52 10.92
C SER A 87 -0.37 2.06 10.93
N ILE A 88 0.60 1.32 11.47
CA ILE A 88 2.04 1.63 11.37
C ILE A 88 2.46 1.62 9.89
N GLY A 89 2.02 0.61 9.14
CA GLY A 89 2.24 0.53 7.69
C GLY A 89 1.76 1.80 6.98
N PHE A 90 0.53 2.19 7.19
CA PHE A 90 -0.08 3.33 6.51
C PHE A 90 0.47 4.69 6.94
N ASN A 91 0.66 4.90 8.24
CA ASN A 91 0.93 6.22 8.80
C ASN A 91 2.42 6.54 8.93
N ILE A 92 3.29 5.53 9.06
CA ILE A 92 4.70 5.73 9.38
C ILE A 92 5.59 5.30 8.23
N MET A 93 5.60 3.98 7.96
CA MET A 93 6.54 3.45 6.96
C MET A 93 6.23 3.96 5.56
N HIS A 94 4.95 4.13 5.20
CA HIS A 94 4.54 4.55 3.88
C HIS A 94 5.09 5.93 3.53
N ASP A 95 4.82 6.97 4.35
CA ASP A 95 5.40 8.30 4.18
C ASP A 95 6.94 8.27 4.23
N ALA A 96 7.50 7.49 5.14
CA ALA A 96 8.94 7.38 5.29
C ALA A 96 9.61 6.75 4.06
N CYS A 97 9.03 5.70 3.50
CA CYS A 97 9.52 5.06 2.28
C CYS A 97 9.39 5.94 1.05
N HIS A 98 8.40 6.85 1.00
CA HIS A 98 8.28 7.89 -0.02
C HIS A 98 9.17 9.11 0.22
N GLY A 99 9.85 9.19 1.37
CA GLY A 99 10.69 10.33 1.74
C GLY A 99 9.90 11.57 2.19
N SER A 100 8.62 11.42 2.47
CA SER A 100 7.70 12.48 2.87
C SER A 100 7.48 12.60 4.38
N TYR A 101 7.98 11.65 5.19
CA TYR A 101 7.85 11.67 6.64
C TYR A 101 8.64 12.82 7.28
N SER A 102 9.87 13.06 6.82
CA SER A 102 10.75 14.10 7.36
C SER A 102 11.63 14.71 6.26
N THR A 103 12.08 15.96 6.46
CA THR A 103 13.11 16.58 5.63
C THR A 103 14.49 15.93 5.81
N LYS A 104 14.70 15.18 6.89
CA LYS A 104 15.97 14.49 7.19
C LYS A 104 15.92 13.06 6.63
N LYS A 105 16.79 12.77 5.67
CA LYS A 105 16.86 11.47 5.00
C LYS A 105 17.01 10.29 5.97
N TRP A 106 17.91 10.40 6.96
CA TRP A 106 18.13 9.35 7.93
C TRP A 106 16.90 9.02 8.78
N VAL A 107 16.03 10.04 9.07
CA VAL A 107 14.74 9.82 9.76
C VAL A 107 13.80 8.99 8.89
N ASN A 108 13.72 9.31 7.60
CA ASN A 108 12.93 8.52 6.65
C ASN A 108 13.44 7.08 6.54
N GLU A 109 14.75 6.87 6.57
CA GLU A 109 15.34 5.52 6.54
C GLU A 109 14.96 4.72 7.79
N ILE A 110 15.13 5.30 8.99
CA ILE A 110 14.76 4.63 10.25
C ILE A 110 13.25 4.35 10.33
N MET A 111 12.41 5.35 10.03
CA MET A 111 10.96 5.16 10.07
C MET A 111 10.48 4.18 8.99
N GLY A 112 11.13 4.11 7.84
CA GLY A 112 10.89 3.12 6.81
C GLY A 112 11.16 1.68 7.29
N LEU A 113 12.12 1.47 8.20
CA LEU A 113 12.40 0.16 8.80
C LEU A 113 11.29 -0.37 9.71
N THR A 114 10.29 0.45 10.09
CA THR A 114 9.09 -0.06 10.79
C THR A 114 8.37 -1.12 9.96
N MET A 115 8.50 -1.09 8.64
CA MET A 115 8.03 -2.16 7.75
C MET A 115 8.73 -3.50 8.03
N ASN A 116 10.04 -3.46 8.24
CA ASN A 116 10.83 -4.65 8.56
C ASN A 116 10.43 -5.22 9.95
N PHE A 117 10.10 -4.33 10.87
CA PHE A 117 9.62 -4.69 12.20
C PHE A 117 8.30 -5.48 12.16
N ILE A 118 7.38 -5.14 11.25
CA ILE A 118 6.09 -5.83 11.08
C ILE A 118 6.13 -7.01 10.09
N GLY A 119 7.33 -7.43 9.67
CA GLY A 119 7.56 -8.68 8.94
C GLY A 119 7.83 -8.56 7.45
N SER A 120 7.80 -7.36 6.87
CA SER A 120 8.10 -7.14 5.45
C SER A 120 9.49 -6.51 5.24
N ASN A 121 9.84 -6.13 3.99
CA ASN A 121 11.15 -5.55 3.69
C ASN A 121 11.05 -4.23 2.93
N ALA A 122 11.56 -3.16 3.54
CA ALA A 122 11.48 -1.81 3.01
C ALA A 122 12.20 -1.62 1.66
N PHE A 123 13.34 -2.28 1.42
CA PHE A 123 14.07 -2.16 0.16
C PHE A 123 13.29 -2.76 -1.02
N ILE A 124 12.71 -3.96 -0.82
CA ILE A 124 11.88 -4.62 -1.84
C ILE A 124 10.61 -3.82 -2.07
N TRP A 125 9.98 -3.34 -1.00
CA TRP A 125 8.74 -2.57 -1.06
C TRP A 125 8.93 -1.25 -1.82
N LYS A 126 10.00 -0.49 -1.55
CA LYS A 126 10.32 0.75 -2.27
C LYS A 126 10.42 0.54 -3.78
N GLN A 127 11.04 -0.55 -4.23
CA GLN A 127 11.12 -0.84 -5.66
C GLN A 127 9.75 -1.23 -6.24
N LYS A 128 9.02 -2.08 -5.52
CA LYS A 128 7.69 -2.52 -5.92
C LYS A 128 6.71 -1.35 -5.98
N HIS A 129 6.62 -0.59 -4.90
CA HIS A 129 5.60 0.45 -4.73
C HIS A 129 6.00 1.77 -5.38
N ASN A 130 7.14 2.36 -4.98
CA ASN A 130 7.50 3.70 -5.46
C ASN A 130 7.92 3.73 -6.93
N VAL A 131 8.46 2.61 -7.47
CA VAL A 131 8.98 2.59 -8.84
C VAL A 131 8.00 1.90 -9.78
N ILE A 132 7.52 0.70 -9.44
CA ILE A 132 6.68 -0.08 -10.36
C ILE A 132 5.24 0.42 -10.27
N HIS A 133 4.63 0.34 -9.09
CA HIS A 133 3.22 0.66 -8.90
C HIS A 133 2.90 2.14 -9.22
N HIS A 134 3.61 3.11 -8.64
CA HIS A 134 3.39 4.54 -8.91
C HIS A 134 3.70 4.98 -10.34
N THR A 135 4.49 4.23 -11.09
CA THR A 135 4.71 4.54 -12.50
C THR A 135 3.67 3.87 -13.40
N TYR A 136 3.32 2.61 -13.08
CA TYR A 136 2.57 1.71 -13.96
C TYR A 136 1.31 1.16 -13.28
N THR A 137 0.62 1.99 -12.51
CA THR A 137 -0.59 1.61 -11.76
C THR A 137 -1.61 0.92 -12.65
N ASN A 138 -2.14 -0.21 -12.21
CA ASN A 138 -3.15 -1.01 -12.93
C ASN A 138 -2.77 -1.43 -14.36
N ILE A 139 -1.48 -1.50 -14.69
CA ILE A 139 -1.03 -2.08 -15.97
C ILE A 139 -0.74 -3.56 -15.77
N ASP A 140 -1.61 -4.42 -16.30
CA ASP A 140 -1.39 -5.87 -16.27
C ASP A 140 -0.14 -6.25 -17.09
N GLY A 141 0.63 -7.20 -16.59
CA GLY A 141 1.96 -7.52 -17.13
C GLY A 141 3.11 -6.75 -16.46
N VAL A 142 2.84 -5.65 -15.73
CA VAL A 142 3.86 -4.81 -15.08
C VAL A 142 3.60 -4.61 -13.60
N ASP A 143 2.38 -4.20 -13.21
CA ASP A 143 2.04 -3.91 -11.82
C ASP A 143 1.87 -5.21 -11.00
N ASP A 144 2.79 -5.44 -10.06
CA ASP A 144 2.77 -6.59 -9.15
C ASP A 144 1.54 -6.58 -8.22
N ASP A 145 0.93 -5.42 -7.99
CA ASP A 145 -0.17 -5.29 -7.04
C ASP A 145 -1.48 -5.87 -7.53
N ILE A 146 -1.73 -5.88 -8.84
CA ILE A 146 -2.88 -6.54 -9.45
C ILE A 146 -2.59 -7.98 -9.89
N ALA A 147 -1.32 -8.40 -9.91
CA ALA A 147 -0.88 -9.71 -10.39
C ALA A 147 -0.48 -10.70 -9.28
N LYS A 148 -0.66 -10.36 -8.00
CA LYS A 148 -0.12 -11.08 -6.84
C LYS A 148 -0.54 -12.54 -6.73
N SER A 149 -1.74 -12.88 -7.12
CA SER A 149 -2.27 -14.22 -6.88
C SER A 149 -3.09 -14.73 -8.07
N PRO A 150 -2.81 -15.94 -8.56
CA PRO A 150 -3.66 -16.56 -9.57
C PRO A 150 -5.05 -16.96 -9.05
N LEU A 151 -5.34 -16.72 -7.78
CA LEU A 151 -6.63 -16.98 -7.15
C LEU A 151 -7.57 -15.78 -7.23
N LEU A 152 -7.08 -14.58 -7.56
CA LEU A 152 -7.89 -13.39 -7.80
C LEU A 152 -7.62 -12.86 -9.21
N ARG A 153 -8.67 -12.54 -9.93
CA ARG A 153 -8.64 -11.87 -11.23
C ARG A 153 -9.03 -10.41 -11.01
N HIS A 154 -8.06 -9.50 -11.13
CA HIS A 154 -8.25 -8.08 -10.89
C HIS A 154 -8.54 -7.27 -12.16
N CYS A 155 -8.28 -7.83 -13.34
CA CYS A 155 -8.59 -7.21 -14.63
C CYS A 155 -8.99 -8.26 -15.68
N LYS A 156 -9.63 -7.80 -16.75
CA LYS A 156 -10.16 -8.70 -17.81
C LYS A 156 -9.07 -9.41 -18.59
N SER A 157 -7.91 -8.79 -18.77
CA SER A 157 -6.75 -9.39 -19.46
C SER A 157 -6.20 -10.64 -18.77
N GLN A 158 -6.40 -10.77 -17.45
CA GLN A 158 -5.94 -11.95 -16.70
C GLN A 158 -6.79 -13.17 -17.02
N LYS A 159 -6.11 -14.32 -17.20
CA LYS A 159 -6.78 -15.59 -17.53
C LYS A 159 -7.82 -15.97 -16.48
N TRP A 160 -9.06 -16.12 -16.92
CA TRP A 160 -10.15 -16.60 -16.09
C TRP A 160 -9.96 -18.08 -15.69
N LYS A 161 -10.41 -18.41 -14.47
CA LYS A 161 -10.44 -19.76 -13.90
C LYS A 161 -11.79 -19.99 -13.21
N PRO A 162 -12.30 -21.24 -13.14
CA PRO A 162 -13.61 -21.54 -12.52
C PRO A 162 -13.76 -21.02 -11.08
N ALA A 163 -12.68 -21.04 -10.30
CA ALA A 163 -12.68 -20.53 -8.94
C ALA A 163 -13.01 -19.02 -8.85
N HIS A 164 -12.65 -18.23 -9.87
CA HIS A 164 -12.90 -16.79 -9.89
C HIS A 164 -14.38 -16.43 -9.79
N ARG A 165 -15.29 -17.34 -10.21
CA ARG A 165 -16.74 -17.13 -10.06
C ARG A 165 -17.16 -16.74 -8.64
N PHE A 166 -16.42 -17.20 -7.64
CA PHE A 166 -16.69 -16.96 -6.22
C PHE A 166 -15.67 -16.03 -5.57
N GLN A 167 -14.78 -15.37 -6.35
CA GLN A 167 -13.69 -14.55 -5.78
C GLN A 167 -14.19 -13.39 -4.92
N HIS A 168 -15.34 -12.80 -5.23
CA HIS A 168 -15.97 -11.74 -4.44
C HIS A 168 -16.38 -12.19 -3.01
N VAL A 169 -16.43 -13.51 -2.76
CA VAL A 169 -16.69 -14.07 -1.42
C VAL A 169 -15.37 -14.43 -0.73
N TYR A 170 -14.53 -15.24 -1.38
CA TYR A 170 -13.32 -15.74 -0.72
C TYR A 170 -12.15 -14.75 -0.71
N MET A 171 -12.25 -13.62 -1.41
CA MET A 171 -11.20 -12.60 -1.38
C MET A 171 -10.89 -12.11 0.04
N PHE A 172 -11.89 -11.98 0.91
CA PHE A 172 -11.67 -11.56 2.29
C PHE A 172 -10.84 -12.55 3.10
N PHE A 173 -10.99 -13.85 2.83
CA PHE A 173 -10.12 -14.87 3.39
C PHE A 173 -8.68 -14.71 2.88
N LEU A 174 -8.49 -14.49 1.57
CA LEU A 174 -7.17 -14.26 0.99
C LEU A 174 -6.52 -12.96 1.53
N TYR A 175 -7.32 -11.92 1.74
CA TYR A 175 -6.85 -10.69 2.39
C TYR A 175 -6.39 -10.98 3.83
N GLY A 176 -7.13 -11.80 4.58
CA GLY A 176 -6.76 -12.20 5.95
C GLY A 176 -5.42 -12.94 6.04
N VAL A 177 -5.07 -13.73 5.03
CA VAL A 177 -3.79 -14.46 5.03
C VAL A 177 -2.66 -13.70 4.32
N SER A 178 -2.95 -12.56 3.67
CA SER A 178 -2.00 -11.83 2.84
C SER A 178 -0.76 -11.35 3.59
N SER A 179 -0.91 -10.90 4.83
CA SER A 179 0.21 -10.44 5.68
C SER A 179 1.18 -11.57 6.01
N MET A 180 0.66 -12.77 6.31
CA MET A 180 1.50 -13.95 6.54
C MET A 180 2.25 -14.35 5.27
N PHE A 181 1.54 -14.39 4.11
CA PHE A 181 2.19 -14.64 2.82
C PHE A 181 3.26 -13.61 2.50
N TRP A 182 3.04 -12.36 2.86
CA TRP A 182 4.02 -11.31 2.66
C TRP A 182 5.27 -11.54 3.52
N ALA A 183 5.09 -11.79 4.81
CA ALA A 183 6.19 -12.00 5.74
C ALA A 183 7.02 -13.26 5.44
N TRP A 184 6.36 -14.37 5.12
CA TRP A 184 7.00 -15.69 5.02
C TRP A 184 7.37 -16.10 3.58
N VAL A 185 6.60 -15.67 2.60
CA VAL A 185 6.70 -16.21 1.24
C VAL A 185 7.10 -15.14 0.22
N THR A 186 6.34 -14.04 0.15
CA THR A 186 6.46 -13.09 -0.97
C THR A 186 7.81 -12.41 -1.01
N ASP A 187 8.25 -11.82 0.10
CA ASP A 187 9.54 -11.12 0.15
C ASP A 187 10.72 -12.07 0.04
N VAL A 188 10.63 -13.26 0.64
CA VAL A 188 11.67 -14.31 0.55
C VAL A 188 11.79 -14.81 -0.89
N ASN A 189 10.67 -15.03 -1.56
CA ASN A 189 10.65 -15.44 -2.97
C ASN A 189 11.24 -14.35 -3.89
N LYS A 190 10.87 -13.08 -3.67
CA LYS A 190 11.44 -11.94 -4.42
C LYS A 190 12.94 -11.79 -4.17
N TYR A 191 13.37 -11.97 -2.92
CA TYR A 191 14.80 -11.94 -2.55
C TYR A 191 15.61 -12.97 -3.32
N PHE A 192 15.19 -14.23 -3.38
CA PHE A 192 15.93 -15.29 -4.10
C PHE A 192 15.79 -15.18 -5.61
N LYS A 193 14.59 -14.84 -6.12
CA LYS A 193 14.37 -14.68 -7.57
C LYS A 193 14.96 -13.40 -8.15
N GLN A 194 15.33 -12.42 -7.31
CA GLN A 194 15.80 -11.10 -7.73
C GLN A 194 14.87 -10.43 -8.76
N ARG A 195 13.56 -10.67 -8.59
CA ARG A 195 12.50 -10.14 -9.48
C ARG A 195 11.25 -9.76 -8.69
N ILE A 196 10.60 -8.69 -9.15
CA ILE A 196 9.28 -8.26 -8.71
C ILE A 196 8.38 -8.43 -9.93
N TYR A 197 7.51 -9.44 -9.92
CA TYR A 197 6.70 -9.88 -11.06
C TYR A 197 7.56 -10.07 -12.32
N THR A 198 7.37 -9.25 -13.35
CA THR A 198 8.14 -9.29 -14.60
C THR A 198 9.43 -8.46 -14.55
N THR A 199 9.56 -7.55 -13.57
CA THR A 199 10.66 -6.59 -13.46
C THR A 199 11.83 -7.13 -12.63
N ARG A 200 13.06 -6.97 -13.12
CA ARG A 200 14.26 -7.33 -12.36
C ARG A 200 14.47 -6.35 -11.21
N MET A 201 14.77 -6.88 -10.01
CA MET A 201 15.12 -6.07 -8.87
C MET A 201 16.45 -5.33 -9.07
N TRP A 202 16.58 -4.16 -8.48
CA TRP A 202 17.88 -3.51 -8.35
C TRP A 202 18.85 -4.36 -7.54
N LYS A 203 20.13 -4.25 -7.85
CA LYS A 203 21.15 -4.96 -7.09
C LYS A 203 21.09 -4.51 -5.62
N MET A 204 20.86 -5.45 -4.75
CA MET A 204 20.81 -5.22 -3.31
C MET A 204 22.22 -4.99 -2.77
N PRO A 205 22.51 -3.88 -2.09
CA PRO A 205 23.82 -3.67 -1.46
C PRO A 205 23.97 -4.55 -0.21
N VAL A 206 25.20 -4.77 0.25
CA VAL A 206 25.50 -5.72 1.34
C VAL A 206 24.71 -5.42 2.63
N HIS A 207 24.59 -4.15 3.00
CA HIS A 207 23.84 -3.78 4.21
C HIS A 207 22.35 -4.14 4.11
N GLU A 208 21.74 -4.08 2.92
CA GLU A 208 20.33 -4.46 2.73
C GLU A 208 20.14 -5.98 2.83
N HIS A 209 21.12 -6.80 2.43
CA HIS A 209 21.11 -8.24 2.70
C HIS A 209 21.12 -8.52 4.22
N ILE A 210 21.95 -7.80 4.96
CA ILE A 210 22.02 -7.92 6.43
C ILE A 210 20.68 -7.50 7.04
N ILE A 211 20.14 -6.33 6.66
CA ILE A 211 18.85 -5.83 7.15
C ILE A 211 17.74 -6.84 6.84
N PHE A 212 17.72 -7.42 5.64
CA PHE A 212 16.72 -8.42 5.27
C PHE A 212 16.71 -9.61 6.23
N TRP A 213 17.86 -10.26 6.42
CA TRP A 213 17.93 -11.48 7.25
C TRP A 213 17.80 -11.20 8.74
N VAL A 214 18.40 -10.11 9.23
CA VAL A 214 18.25 -9.70 10.64
C VAL A 214 16.81 -9.38 10.97
N SER A 215 16.09 -8.68 10.08
CA SER A 215 14.67 -8.37 10.30
C SER A 215 13.79 -9.64 10.22
N LYS A 216 14.07 -10.58 9.34
CA LYS A 216 13.36 -11.87 9.31
C LYS A 216 13.60 -12.69 10.58
N LEU A 217 14.84 -12.75 11.06
CA LEU A 217 15.17 -13.38 12.34
C LEU A 217 14.45 -12.69 13.51
N PHE A 218 14.48 -11.34 13.53
CA PHE A 218 13.75 -10.54 14.52
C PHE A 218 12.25 -10.89 14.52
N TYR A 219 11.62 -10.96 13.34
CA TYR A 219 10.21 -11.30 13.22
C TYR A 219 9.92 -12.70 13.78
N VAL A 220 10.74 -13.70 13.46
CA VAL A 220 10.62 -15.07 14.01
C VAL A 220 10.75 -15.07 15.53
N VAL A 221 11.74 -14.38 16.06
CA VAL A 221 11.97 -14.31 17.51
C VAL A 221 10.82 -13.64 18.22
N MET A 222 10.41 -12.45 17.76
CA MET A 222 9.42 -11.65 18.47
C MET A 222 7.98 -12.14 18.31
N TYR A 223 7.61 -12.69 17.15
CA TYR A 223 6.20 -13.06 16.89
C TYR A 223 5.94 -14.57 16.89
N VAL A 224 6.99 -15.39 16.97
CA VAL A 224 6.86 -16.85 17.01
C VAL A 224 7.54 -17.43 18.25
N ALA A 225 8.86 -17.28 18.36
CA ALA A 225 9.64 -17.99 19.39
C ALA A 225 9.30 -17.52 20.81
N ILE A 226 9.37 -16.22 21.08
CA ILE A 226 9.04 -15.65 22.41
C ILE A 226 7.60 -15.94 22.81
N PRO A 227 6.56 -15.68 21.96
CA PRO A 227 5.18 -15.99 22.34
C PRO A 227 4.92 -17.48 22.60
N ILE A 228 5.53 -18.39 21.82
CA ILE A 228 5.42 -19.83 22.07
C ILE A 228 6.09 -20.20 23.40
N TYR A 229 7.28 -19.66 23.66
CA TYR A 229 8.01 -19.93 24.91
C TYR A 229 7.26 -19.44 26.15
N VAL A 230 6.67 -18.21 26.07
CA VAL A 230 6.02 -17.55 27.21
C VAL A 230 4.59 -18.05 27.42
N LYS A 231 3.81 -18.25 26.36
CA LYS A 231 2.36 -18.54 26.42
C LYS A 231 1.99 -19.95 25.98
N GLY A 232 2.93 -20.69 25.41
CA GLY A 232 2.69 -22.01 24.83
C GLY A 232 2.07 -21.94 23.41
N PHE A 233 2.24 -23.04 22.68
CA PHE A 233 1.78 -23.14 21.29
C PHE A 233 0.25 -22.98 21.16
N SER A 234 -0.52 -23.56 22.08
CA SER A 234 -2.00 -23.53 22.05
C SER A 234 -2.59 -22.14 22.18
N ALA A 235 -1.95 -21.25 22.93
CA ALA A 235 -2.37 -19.84 23.02
C ALA A 235 -1.82 -18.99 21.87
N TRP A 236 -0.59 -19.29 21.42
CA TRP A 236 0.08 -18.52 20.37
C TRP A 236 -0.60 -18.62 19.00
N TRP A 237 -0.90 -19.84 18.50
CA TRP A 237 -1.32 -20.01 17.11
C TRP A 237 -2.64 -19.29 16.77
N PRO A 238 -3.71 -19.31 17.62
CA PRO A 238 -4.93 -18.57 17.29
C PRO A 238 -4.72 -17.06 17.39
N ALA A 239 -3.93 -16.58 18.37
CA ALA A 239 -3.62 -15.16 18.49
C ALA A 239 -2.80 -14.66 17.29
N TYR A 240 -1.82 -15.44 16.83
CA TYR A 240 -1.02 -15.12 15.65
C TYR A 240 -1.88 -15.09 14.38
N LEU A 241 -2.82 -16.01 14.21
CA LEU A 241 -3.74 -16.02 13.08
C LEU A 241 -4.69 -14.81 13.11
N VAL A 242 -5.27 -14.49 14.27
CA VAL A 242 -6.18 -13.33 14.41
C VAL A 242 -5.44 -12.03 14.15
N MET A 243 -4.25 -11.84 14.72
CA MET A 243 -3.40 -10.67 14.47
C MET A 243 -3.15 -10.48 12.97
N ASN A 244 -2.69 -11.54 12.30
CA ASN A 244 -2.40 -11.47 10.88
C ASN A 244 -3.65 -11.30 10.02
N ALA A 245 -4.77 -11.92 10.39
CA ALA A 245 -6.03 -11.77 9.66
C ALA A 245 -6.52 -10.31 9.68
N VAL A 246 -6.53 -9.67 10.84
CA VAL A 246 -6.91 -8.26 10.96
C VAL A 246 -5.92 -7.38 10.23
N PHE A 247 -4.62 -7.61 10.38
CA PHE A 247 -3.58 -6.88 9.67
C PHE A 247 -3.75 -6.99 8.14
N GLY A 248 -3.88 -8.21 7.64
CA GLY A 248 -3.99 -8.48 6.20
C GLY A 248 -5.28 -7.93 5.59
N ILE A 249 -6.44 -8.11 6.26
CA ILE A 249 -7.73 -7.56 5.79
C ILE A 249 -7.66 -6.03 5.73
N TRP A 250 -7.19 -5.38 6.80
CA TRP A 250 -7.15 -3.92 6.86
C TRP A 250 -6.21 -3.34 5.80
N LEU A 251 -5.01 -3.92 5.65
CA LEU A 251 -4.05 -3.53 4.64
C LEU A 251 -4.60 -3.71 3.21
N SER A 252 -5.16 -4.91 2.93
CA SER A 252 -5.65 -5.22 1.60
C SER A 252 -6.89 -4.40 1.24
N VAL A 253 -7.86 -4.25 2.15
CA VAL A 253 -9.06 -3.47 1.89
C VAL A 253 -8.71 -2.03 1.56
N VAL A 254 -7.91 -1.35 2.39
CA VAL A 254 -7.53 0.06 2.14
C VAL A 254 -6.87 0.22 0.76
N PHE A 255 -5.98 -0.70 0.38
CA PHE A 255 -5.33 -0.68 -0.91
C PHE A 255 -6.30 -0.95 -2.07
N GLN A 256 -7.13 -1.99 -1.95
CA GLN A 256 -8.03 -2.41 -3.02
C GLN A 256 -9.15 -1.40 -3.31
N LEU A 257 -9.65 -0.69 -2.29
CA LEU A 257 -10.66 0.36 -2.47
C LEU A 257 -10.17 1.53 -3.31
N ALA A 258 -8.87 1.69 -3.43
CA ALA A 258 -8.25 2.75 -4.22
C ALA A 258 -8.05 2.37 -5.70
N HIS A 259 -7.86 1.07 -6.01
CA HIS A 259 -7.36 0.63 -7.31
C HIS A 259 -8.29 -0.35 -8.04
N VAL A 260 -9.17 -1.06 -7.33
CA VAL A 260 -10.02 -2.11 -7.91
C VAL A 260 -11.48 -1.83 -7.54
N VAL A 261 -12.03 -0.77 -8.11
CA VAL A 261 -13.41 -0.34 -8.01
C VAL A 261 -14.00 -0.12 -9.40
N GLU A 262 -15.32 0.09 -9.50
CA GLU A 262 -16.02 0.15 -10.80
C GLU A 262 -15.52 1.27 -11.72
N GLU A 263 -15.01 2.35 -11.14
CA GLU A 263 -14.58 3.55 -11.84
C GLU A 263 -13.11 3.52 -12.29
N THR A 264 -12.29 2.61 -11.77
CA THR A 264 -10.86 2.56 -12.10
C THR A 264 -10.60 1.79 -13.39
N GLU A 265 -9.68 2.32 -14.20
CA GLU A 265 -9.28 1.75 -15.47
C GLU A 265 -8.09 0.80 -15.31
N PHE A 266 -7.97 -0.15 -16.24
CA PHE A 266 -6.87 -1.11 -16.34
C PHE A 266 -6.34 -1.12 -17.76
N GLU A 267 -5.02 -1.21 -17.90
CA GLU A 267 -4.32 -1.37 -19.17
C GLU A 267 -3.62 -2.73 -19.22
N GLU A 268 -3.34 -3.23 -20.42
CA GLU A 268 -2.63 -4.49 -20.62
C GLU A 268 -1.36 -4.27 -21.43
N LEU A 269 -0.22 -4.68 -20.90
CA LEU A 269 1.01 -4.81 -21.66
C LEU A 269 1.14 -6.25 -22.17
N LYS A 270 0.84 -6.48 -23.45
CA LYS A 270 1.01 -7.79 -24.06
C LYS A 270 2.49 -8.12 -24.31
N PRO A 271 2.85 -9.42 -24.30
CA PRO A 271 4.22 -9.84 -24.59
C PRO A 271 4.69 -9.33 -25.95
N ASN A 272 5.88 -8.72 -25.99
CA ASN A 272 6.52 -8.16 -27.19
C ASN A 272 5.80 -6.96 -27.85
N GLU A 273 4.79 -6.39 -27.20
CA GLU A 273 4.15 -5.15 -27.63
C GLU A 273 4.72 -3.96 -26.85
N LYS A 274 4.50 -2.76 -27.39
CA LYS A 274 4.73 -1.48 -26.69
C LYS A 274 3.38 -0.91 -26.34
N LEU A 275 3.25 -0.45 -25.10
CA LEU A 275 2.09 0.29 -24.62
C LEU A 275 2.45 1.77 -24.54
N GLU A 276 1.70 2.60 -25.24
CA GLU A 276 1.83 4.04 -25.20
C GLU A 276 0.62 4.65 -24.51
N ILE A 277 0.84 5.32 -23.39
CA ILE A 277 -0.18 5.98 -22.58
C ILE A 277 -0.04 7.49 -22.82
N ASN A 278 -1.14 8.16 -23.11
CA ASN A 278 -1.15 9.56 -23.54
C ASN A 278 -0.51 10.53 -22.54
N ASP A 279 -0.74 10.33 -21.23
CA ASP A 279 -0.18 11.19 -20.18
C ASP A 279 -0.13 10.44 -18.85
N TRP A 280 0.99 10.56 -18.11
CA TRP A 280 1.18 9.88 -16.84
C TRP A 280 0.20 10.37 -15.74
N ALA A 281 0.00 11.68 -15.60
CA ALA A 281 -0.84 12.20 -14.53
C ALA A 281 -2.31 11.84 -14.73
N ILE A 282 -2.77 11.85 -15.99
CA ILE A 282 -4.12 11.41 -16.35
C ILE A 282 -4.28 9.91 -16.09
N HIS A 283 -3.27 9.11 -16.42
CA HIS A 283 -3.28 7.68 -16.12
C HIS A 283 -3.42 7.43 -14.59
N GLN A 284 -2.67 8.18 -13.75
CA GLN A 284 -2.80 8.04 -12.30
C GLN A 284 -4.23 8.36 -11.82
N ILE A 285 -4.87 9.41 -12.34
CA ILE A 285 -6.25 9.77 -11.97
C ILE A 285 -7.26 8.70 -12.41
N LYS A 286 -7.09 8.11 -13.58
CA LYS A 286 -7.99 7.07 -14.12
C LYS A 286 -7.85 5.72 -13.43
N THR A 287 -6.68 5.42 -12.89
CA THR A 287 -6.37 4.15 -12.23
C THR A 287 -6.49 4.20 -10.70
N THR A 288 -6.92 5.34 -10.15
CA THR A 288 -7.11 5.54 -8.72
C THR A 288 -8.47 6.14 -8.40
N SER A 289 -8.97 5.87 -7.19
CA SER A 289 -10.19 6.46 -6.66
C SER A 289 -10.02 6.78 -5.18
N ASP A 290 -10.52 7.93 -4.76
CA ASP A 290 -10.59 8.30 -3.36
C ASP A 290 -11.78 7.64 -2.66
N PHE A 291 -11.70 7.47 -1.34
CA PHE A 291 -12.85 7.00 -0.56
C PHE A 291 -12.94 7.70 0.80
N ALA A 292 -14.18 8.01 1.19
CA ALA A 292 -14.49 8.69 2.46
C ALA A 292 -13.61 9.93 2.76
N PRO A 293 -13.38 10.86 1.80
CA PRO A 293 -12.44 11.96 1.98
C PRO A 293 -12.85 12.92 3.12
N ASP A 294 -14.12 13.04 3.43
CA ASP A 294 -14.65 13.90 4.50
C ASP A 294 -14.61 13.23 5.88
N ASN A 295 -14.24 11.93 5.95
CA ASN A 295 -14.19 11.20 7.22
C ASN A 295 -12.81 11.29 7.85
N ARG A 296 -12.66 12.22 8.80
CA ARG A 296 -11.37 12.47 9.50
C ARG A 296 -10.86 11.25 10.28
N ILE A 297 -11.75 10.40 10.81
CA ILE A 297 -11.36 9.19 11.56
C ILE A 297 -10.74 8.17 10.60
N ILE A 298 -11.39 7.90 9.47
CA ILE A 298 -10.84 7.01 8.44
C ILE A 298 -9.50 7.55 7.97
N SER A 299 -9.44 8.83 7.57
CA SER A 299 -8.18 9.45 7.11
C SER A 299 -7.06 9.38 8.16
N TYR A 300 -7.39 9.54 9.44
CA TYR A 300 -6.43 9.39 10.54
C TYR A 300 -5.89 7.95 10.62
N LEU A 301 -6.76 6.95 10.59
CA LEU A 301 -6.41 5.54 10.79
C LEU A 301 -5.66 4.95 9.60
N VAL A 302 -6.05 5.32 8.37
CA VAL A 302 -5.45 4.78 7.13
C VAL A 302 -4.29 5.62 6.58
N GLY A 303 -3.77 6.57 7.36
CA GLY A 303 -2.62 7.37 6.92
C GLY A 303 -2.88 8.18 5.66
N GLY A 304 -4.10 8.73 5.50
CA GLY A 304 -4.47 9.48 4.32
C GLY A 304 -4.53 8.66 3.02
N LEU A 305 -4.37 7.34 3.07
CA LEU A 305 -4.45 6.47 1.87
C LEU A 305 -5.86 6.34 1.31
N ASN A 306 -6.83 7.01 1.89
CA ASN A 306 -8.14 7.27 1.30
C ASN A 306 -8.15 8.46 0.32
N PHE A 307 -7.01 9.16 0.13
CA PHE A 307 -6.75 10.21 -0.86
C PHE A 307 -5.74 9.67 -1.88
N GLN A 308 -6.14 8.64 -2.63
CA GLN A 308 -5.20 7.92 -3.50
C GLN A 308 -4.81 8.70 -4.75
N VAL A 309 -5.71 9.51 -5.28
CA VAL A 309 -5.40 10.39 -6.41
C VAL A 309 -4.28 11.35 -6.03
N GLU A 310 -4.37 12.00 -4.86
CA GLU A 310 -3.35 12.90 -4.35
C GLU A 310 -2.03 12.19 -4.04
N HIS A 311 -2.14 10.98 -3.47
CA HIS A 311 -0.99 10.15 -3.17
C HIS A 311 -0.22 9.76 -4.44
N HIS A 312 -0.91 9.33 -5.48
CA HIS A 312 -0.28 8.95 -6.75
C HIS A 312 0.34 10.14 -7.48
N LEU A 313 -0.32 11.29 -7.48
CA LEU A 313 0.21 12.51 -8.12
C LEU A 313 1.37 13.14 -7.34
N PHE A 314 1.37 13.04 -6.00
CA PHE A 314 2.31 13.71 -5.11
C PHE A 314 2.85 12.79 -3.99
N PRO A 315 3.47 11.65 -4.30
CA PRO A 315 3.91 10.68 -3.30
C PRO A 315 5.00 11.22 -2.34
N HIS A 316 5.68 12.30 -2.72
CA HIS A 316 6.69 12.96 -1.90
C HIS A 316 6.13 14.05 -0.96
N ILE A 317 4.80 14.20 -0.93
CA ILE A 317 4.10 15.06 0.04
C ILE A 317 3.49 14.16 1.11
N SER A 318 3.68 14.51 2.39
CA SER A 318 3.12 13.74 3.49
C SER A 318 1.59 13.73 3.46
N HIS A 319 1.02 12.59 3.79
CA HIS A 319 -0.43 12.38 3.79
C HIS A 319 -1.23 13.36 4.65
N VAL A 320 -0.60 14.01 5.63
CA VAL A 320 -1.27 15.00 6.47
C VAL A 320 -1.73 16.24 5.69
N HIS A 321 -1.20 16.43 4.47
CA HIS A 321 -1.55 17.54 3.58
C HIS A 321 -2.59 17.14 2.51
N TYR A 322 -2.88 15.86 2.31
CA TYR A 322 -3.78 15.40 1.23
C TYR A 322 -5.18 16.01 1.29
N PRO A 323 -5.82 16.21 2.47
CA PRO A 323 -7.13 16.87 2.49
C PRO A 323 -7.15 18.30 1.93
N ALA A 324 -6.03 19.01 2.01
CA ALA A 324 -5.90 20.34 1.41
C ALA A 324 -5.58 20.27 -0.09
N ILE A 325 -4.71 19.32 -0.48
CA ILE A 325 -4.30 19.10 -1.87
C ILE A 325 -5.47 18.59 -2.70
N GLN A 326 -6.34 17.74 -2.17
CA GLN A 326 -7.52 17.22 -2.85
C GLN A 326 -8.39 18.33 -3.45
N LYS A 327 -8.59 19.42 -2.72
CA LYS A 327 -9.37 20.55 -3.21
C LYS A 327 -8.75 21.16 -4.48
N LEU A 328 -7.43 21.27 -4.51
CA LEU A 328 -6.69 21.79 -5.65
C LEU A 328 -6.73 20.80 -6.83
N VAL A 329 -6.56 19.50 -6.56
CA VAL A 329 -6.65 18.45 -7.59
C VAL A 329 -8.04 18.45 -8.23
N ARG A 330 -9.12 18.47 -7.44
CA ARG A 330 -10.49 18.49 -7.95
C ARG A 330 -10.80 19.73 -8.78
N GLN A 331 -10.37 20.92 -8.34
CA GLN A 331 -10.52 22.16 -9.10
C GLN A 331 -9.79 22.11 -10.42
N GLN A 332 -8.57 21.56 -10.45
CA GLN A 332 -7.82 21.43 -11.69
C GLN A 332 -8.44 20.36 -12.62
N CYS A 333 -8.91 19.24 -12.08
CA CYS A 333 -9.63 18.24 -12.87
C CYS A 333 -10.88 18.85 -13.53
N GLU A 334 -11.67 19.62 -12.80
CA GLU A 334 -12.85 20.32 -13.34
C GLU A 334 -12.45 21.32 -14.44
N LYS A 335 -11.43 22.14 -14.22
CA LYS A 335 -10.91 23.11 -15.18
C LYS A 335 -10.45 22.48 -16.50
N PHE A 336 -9.87 21.27 -16.44
CA PHE A 336 -9.35 20.56 -17.61
C PHE A 336 -10.32 19.50 -18.16
N GLY A 337 -11.53 19.37 -17.61
CA GLY A 337 -12.53 18.39 -18.05
C GLY A 337 -12.13 16.93 -17.75
N ILE A 338 -11.35 16.70 -16.70
CA ILE A 338 -10.88 15.38 -16.27
C ILE A 338 -11.80 14.85 -15.18
N THR A 339 -12.30 13.64 -15.35
CA THR A 339 -13.15 12.99 -14.33
C THR A 339 -12.31 12.62 -13.12
N TYR A 340 -12.74 13.09 -11.94
CA TYR A 340 -12.14 12.74 -10.66
C TYR A 340 -13.03 11.72 -9.94
N HIS A 341 -12.48 10.53 -9.65
CA HIS A 341 -13.21 9.41 -9.07
C HIS A 341 -13.10 9.40 -7.54
N TYR A 342 -14.24 9.31 -6.87
CA TYR A 342 -14.27 9.15 -5.41
C TYR A 342 -15.58 8.55 -4.92
N HIS A 343 -15.52 7.85 -3.80
CA HIS A 343 -16.69 7.38 -3.04
C HIS A 343 -16.85 8.22 -1.77
N PRO A 344 -18.01 8.88 -1.55
CA PRO A 344 -18.23 9.72 -0.35
C PRO A 344 -18.12 8.95 0.97
N LYS A 345 -18.38 7.63 0.95
CA LYS A 345 -18.34 6.75 2.12
C LYS A 345 -17.52 5.49 1.82
N MET A 346 -16.78 5.01 2.82
CA MET A 346 -15.99 3.78 2.70
C MET A 346 -16.84 2.55 2.34
N ILE A 347 -18.06 2.47 2.87
CA ILE A 347 -18.99 1.37 2.55
C ILE A 347 -19.38 1.36 1.07
N GLY A 348 -19.49 2.54 0.44
CA GLY A 348 -19.76 2.68 -1.00
C GLY A 348 -18.59 2.12 -1.82
N ALA A 349 -17.35 2.49 -1.48
CA ALA A 349 -16.15 1.94 -2.11
C ALA A 349 -16.05 0.42 -1.92
N LEU A 350 -16.36 -0.08 -0.72
CA LEU A 350 -16.35 -1.53 -0.45
C LEU A 350 -17.39 -2.27 -1.29
N ALA A 351 -18.59 -1.69 -1.44
CA ALA A 351 -19.64 -2.25 -2.30
C ALA A 351 -19.24 -2.22 -3.79
N SER A 352 -18.60 -1.14 -4.26
CA SER A 352 -18.03 -1.03 -5.61
C SER A 352 -16.95 -2.10 -5.84
N HIS A 353 -15.99 -2.23 -4.92
CA HIS A 353 -14.98 -3.27 -4.99
C HIS A 353 -15.59 -4.69 -5.04
N TYR A 354 -16.57 -4.97 -4.19
CA TYR A 354 -17.27 -6.27 -4.20
C TYR A 354 -17.94 -6.54 -5.57
N ARG A 355 -18.63 -5.55 -6.15
CA ARG A 355 -19.26 -5.70 -7.48
C ARG A 355 -18.22 -5.87 -8.59
N THR A 356 -17.12 -5.11 -8.56
CA THR A 356 -16.01 -5.25 -9.48
C THR A 356 -15.45 -6.66 -9.44
N MET A 357 -15.14 -7.18 -8.25
CA MET A 357 -14.61 -8.55 -8.09
C MET A 357 -15.62 -9.62 -8.52
N ARG A 358 -16.92 -9.38 -8.32
CA ARG A 358 -17.97 -10.27 -8.81
C ARG A 358 -18.04 -10.28 -10.34
N THR A 359 -18.00 -9.11 -10.98
CA THR A 359 -18.02 -8.96 -12.44
C THR A 359 -16.80 -9.59 -13.09
N LEU A 360 -15.60 -9.30 -12.57
CA LEU A 360 -14.35 -9.90 -13.05
C LEU A 360 -14.29 -11.42 -12.82
N GLY A 361 -15.07 -11.94 -11.88
CA GLY A 361 -15.18 -13.39 -11.63
C GLY A 361 -16.05 -14.14 -12.63
N GLN A 362 -16.81 -13.45 -13.48
CA GLN A 362 -17.64 -14.11 -14.50
C GLN A 362 -16.78 -14.53 -15.70
N ALA A 363 -17.12 -15.66 -16.32
CA ALA A 363 -16.59 -16.03 -17.63
C ALA A 363 -17.18 -15.08 -18.69
N GLU A 364 -16.37 -14.66 -19.60
CA GLU A 364 -16.78 -13.94 -20.81
C GLU A 364 -17.41 -14.89 -21.79
#